data_1173fdec8bbaa1c165cb82426cd8e5fc
#
_entry.id   1173fdec8bbaa1c165cb82426cd8e5fc
#
_cell.length_a   1.000
_cell.length_b   1.000
_cell.length_c   1.000
_cell.angle_alpha   90.00
_cell.angle_beta   90.00
_cell.angle_gamma   90.00
#
_symmetry.space_group_name_H-M   'P 1'
#
loop_
_entity.id
_entity.type
_entity.pdbx_description
1 polymer ?
#
loop_
_entity_poly.entity_id
_entity_poly.type
_entity_poly.pdbx_seq_one_letter_code
_entity_poly.pdbx_strand_id
1 'polypeptide(L)'
;MKNEKNITLKTLTKSSVWDLQENDVFRLWEAAEKDNDLKDNQRRYLDIIRSAFEIEPVKIDRTEVLDKLIDRGFKIGTFRIDDQNVKYAIKKRPIMRVTDLTYENIGHITATKLIEVLERNFGGGWDSLSQSIKDIIESGFDIST
;
A
#
# COMPACT_ATOMS: atom_id res chain seq x y z
N MET A 1 16.38 3.01 -17.03
CA MET A 1 16.69 2.02 -16.01
C MET A 1 15.91 2.26 -14.74
N LYS A 2 15.47 1.23 -14.20
CA LYS A 2 14.59 1.34 -13.06
C LYS A 2 15.33 1.59 -11.77
N ASN A 3 14.73 2.39 -10.93
CA ASN A 3 15.34 2.75 -9.66
C ASN A 3 14.62 2.14 -8.48
N GLU A 4 13.55 1.42 -8.73
CA GLU A 4 12.81 0.83 -7.63
C GLU A 4 13.64 -0.17 -6.85
N LYS A 5 14.72 -0.68 -7.45
CA LYS A 5 15.62 -1.57 -6.76
C LYS A 5 16.35 -0.90 -5.60
N ASN A 6 16.35 0.41 -5.61
CA ASN A 6 17.04 1.17 -4.57
C ASN A 6 16.11 1.50 -3.41
N ILE A 7 14.85 1.10 -3.48
CA ILE A 7 13.94 1.31 -2.38
C ILE A 7 14.28 0.36 -1.25
N THR A 8 14.43 0.90 -0.06
CA THR A 8 14.64 0.11 1.16
C THR A 8 13.65 0.63 2.19
N LEU A 9 13.51 -0.08 3.31
CA LEU A 9 12.64 0.42 4.37
C LEU A 9 13.11 1.78 4.87
N LYS A 10 14.43 1.98 4.88
CA LYS A 10 15.01 3.22 5.34
C LYS A 10 14.60 4.41 4.47
N THR A 11 14.44 4.19 3.17
CA THR A 11 14.09 5.25 2.22
C THR A 11 12.60 5.28 1.89
N LEU A 12 11.83 4.34 2.43
CA LEU A 12 10.41 4.24 2.11
C LEU A 12 9.63 5.41 2.69
N THR A 13 8.68 5.91 1.90
CA THR A 13 7.80 7.00 2.32
C THR A 13 6.35 6.56 2.16
N LYS A 14 5.42 7.34 2.71
CA LYS A 14 4.00 7.07 2.53
C LYS A 14 3.54 7.22 1.09
N SER A 15 4.35 7.87 0.25
CA SER A 15 4.08 7.95 -1.18
C SER A 15 4.66 6.75 -1.91
N SER A 16 5.96 6.50 -1.76
CA SER A 16 6.62 5.43 -2.52
C SER A 16 6.13 4.04 -2.14
N VAL A 17 5.56 3.86 -0.96
CA VAL A 17 5.03 2.57 -0.53
C VAL A 17 3.92 2.09 -1.47
N TRP A 18 3.25 3.00 -2.16
CA TRP A 18 2.19 2.64 -3.10
C TRP A 18 2.71 1.96 -4.37
N ASP A 19 4.01 2.03 -4.62
CA ASP A 19 4.63 1.33 -5.76
C ASP A 19 4.96 -0.12 -5.46
N LEU A 20 4.89 -0.52 -4.19
CA LEU A 20 5.26 -1.87 -3.79
C LEU A 20 4.10 -2.85 -3.96
N GLN A 21 4.46 -4.10 -4.21
CA GLN A 21 3.53 -5.22 -4.11
C GLN A 21 3.78 -5.94 -2.78
N GLU A 22 2.89 -6.84 -2.41
CA GLU A 22 2.98 -7.53 -1.12
C GLU A 22 4.32 -8.24 -0.95
N ASN A 23 4.79 -8.94 -1.98
CA ASN A 23 6.05 -9.67 -1.88
C ASN A 23 7.24 -8.73 -1.70
N ASP A 24 7.14 -7.51 -2.25
CA ASP A 24 8.19 -6.51 -2.07
C ASP A 24 8.32 -6.11 -0.61
N VAL A 25 7.20 -5.98 0.08
CA VAL A 25 7.19 -5.60 1.49
C VAL A 25 7.95 -6.64 2.31
N PHE A 26 7.66 -7.92 2.10
CA PHE A 26 8.37 -8.98 2.84
C PHE A 26 9.85 -8.97 2.53
N ARG A 27 10.21 -8.76 1.27
CA ARG A 27 11.62 -8.74 0.86
C ARG A 27 12.38 -7.58 1.50
N LEU A 28 11.75 -6.42 1.53
CA LEU A 28 12.37 -5.24 2.13
C LEU A 28 12.55 -5.42 3.63
N TRP A 29 11.56 -6.03 4.28
CA TRP A 29 11.66 -6.28 5.71
C TRP A 29 12.82 -7.22 6.03
N GLU A 30 12.93 -8.29 5.24
CA GLU A 30 14.02 -9.24 5.43
C GLU A 30 15.38 -8.59 5.23
N ALA A 31 15.50 -7.73 4.21
CA ALA A 31 16.75 -7.01 3.97
C ALA A 31 17.10 -6.10 5.14
N ALA A 32 16.10 -5.45 5.72
CA ALA A 32 16.33 -4.54 6.85
C ALA A 32 16.77 -5.33 8.10
N GLU A 33 16.27 -6.55 8.28
CA GLU A 33 16.72 -7.40 9.37
C GLU A 33 18.22 -7.67 9.28
N LYS A 34 18.68 -7.95 8.07
CA LYS A 34 20.10 -8.26 7.85
C LYS A 34 21.01 -7.07 8.12
N ASP A 35 20.48 -5.88 7.91
CA ASP A 35 21.26 -4.65 8.06
C ASP A 35 21.18 -4.07 9.48
N ASN A 36 20.51 -4.75 10.40
CA ASN A 36 20.31 -4.26 11.77
C ASN A 36 19.61 -2.90 11.82
N ASP A 37 18.90 -2.54 10.76
CA ASP A 37 18.22 -1.27 10.68
C ASP A 37 16.82 -1.32 11.29
N LEU A 38 16.30 -2.51 11.45
CA LEU A 38 14.90 -2.71 11.78
C LEU A 38 14.58 -2.44 13.25
N LYS A 39 15.51 -2.76 14.13
CA LYS A 39 15.24 -2.84 15.57
C LYS A 39 14.63 -1.59 16.16
N ASP A 40 15.19 -0.44 15.80
CA ASP A 40 14.75 0.83 16.38
C ASP A 40 13.67 1.52 15.57
N ASN A 41 13.38 1.01 14.37
CA ASN A 41 12.49 1.68 13.42
C ASN A 41 11.29 0.85 12.99
N GLN A 42 11.11 -0.33 13.55
CA GLN A 42 10.09 -1.24 13.04
C GLN A 42 8.68 -0.64 13.15
N ARG A 43 8.39 0.11 14.20
CA ARG A 43 7.07 0.74 14.32
C ARG A 43 6.84 1.76 13.21
N ARG A 44 7.85 2.57 12.92
CA ARG A 44 7.75 3.56 11.86
C ARG A 44 7.51 2.89 10.50
N TYR A 45 8.26 1.82 10.24
CA TYR A 45 8.11 1.10 8.98
C TYR A 45 6.74 0.45 8.87
N LEU A 46 6.24 -0.13 9.97
CA LEU A 46 4.89 -0.71 9.96
C LEU A 46 3.84 0.36 9.70
N ASP A 47 3.99 1.55 10.28
CA ASP A 47 3.04 2.63 10.05
C ASP A 47 3.01 3.05 8.58
N ILE A 48 4.18 3.12 7.95
CA ILE A 48 4.25 3.47 6.52
C ILE A 48 3.58 2.37 5.69
N ILE A 49 3.87 1.12 5.99
CA ILE A 49 3.29 0.00 5.25
C ILE A 49 1.78 -0.02 5.43
N ARG A 50 1.29 0.22 6.65
CA ARG A 50 -0.16 0.24 6.91
C ARG A 50 -0.88 1.34 6.17
N SER A 51 -0.20 2.40 5.79
CA SER A 51 -0.85 3.46 5.04
C SER A 51 -1.27 3.00 3.64
N ALA A 52 -0.63 1.97 3.09
CA ALA A 52 -0.91 1.46 1.74
C ALA A 52 -1.39 0.01 1.73
N PHE A 53 -1.24 -0.72 2.84
CA PHE A 53 -1.59 -2.15 2.91
C PHE A 53 -2.42 -2.43 4.14
N GLU A 54 -3.37 -3.36 4.01
CA GLU A 54 -4.02 -3.95 5.17
C GLU A 54 -3.08 -4.99 5.74
N ILE A 55 -2.85 -4.95 7.04
CA ILE A 55 -1.94 -5.87 7.72
C ILE A 55 -2.69 -6.53 8.86
N GLU A 56 -2.70 -7.86 8.87
CA GLU A 56 -3.32 -8.62 9.96
C GLU A 56 -2.34 -9.66 10.48
N PRO A 57 -2.08 -9.71 11.77
CA PRO A 57 -1.28 -10.80 12.33
C PRO A 57 -2.06 -12.11 12.22
N VAL A 58 -1.37 -13.17 11.85
CA VAL A 58 -1.99 -14.48 11.74
C VAL A 58 -1.86 -15.14 13.12
N LYS A 59 -2.97 -15.15 13.86
CA LYS A 59 -2.97 -15.70 15.21
C LYS A 59 -3.18 -17.19 15.25
N ILE A 60 -3.88 -17.71 14.25
CA ILE A 60 -4.18 -19.13 14.14
C ILE A 60 -3.53 -19.63 12.85
N ASP A 61 -2.46 -20.39 12.99
CA ASP A 61 -1.68 -20.87 11.86
C ASP A 61 -2.20 -22.25 11.43
N ARG A 62 -3.40 -22.24 10.86
CA ARG A 62 -4.03 -23.44 10.31
C ARG A 62 -4.28 -23.24 8.83
N THR A 63 -4.17 -24.31 8.09
CA THR A 63 -4.37 -24.26 6.64
C THR A 63 -5.70 -23.63 6.25
N GLU A 64 -6.77 -23.96 6.94
CA GLU A 64 -8.10 -23.41 6.61
C GLU A 64 -8.13 -21.89 6.79
N VAL A 65 -7.51 -21.39 7.86
CA VAL A 65 -7.47 -19.96 8.12
C VAL A 65 -6.62 -19.25 7.09
N LEU A 66 -5.46 -19.81 6.77
CA LEU A 66 -4.56 -19.23 5.77
C LEU A 66 -5.22 -19.22 4.40
N ASP A 67 -5.90 -20.30 4.03
CA ASP A 67 -6.58 -20.37 2.74
C ASP A 67 -7.65 -19.31 2.61
N LYS A 68 -8.40 -19.03 3.68
CA LYS A 68 -9.41 -17.98 3.65
C LYS A 68 -8.79 -16.60 3.44
N LEU A 69 -7.66 -16.35 4.06
CA LEU A 69 -6.96 -15.09 3.87
C LEU A 69 -6.46 -14.96 2.44
N ILE A 70 -5.89 -16.04 1.91
CA ILE A 70 -5.40 -16.04 0.53
C ILE A 70 -6.57 -15.83 -0.45
N ASP A 71 -7.71 -16.45 -0.20
CA ASP A 71 -8.90 -16.27 -1.04
C ASP A 71 -9.40 -14.83 -1.03
N ARG A 72 -9.15 -14.11 0.06
CA ARG A 72 -9.50 -12.69 0.16
C ARG A 72 -8.44 -11.78 -0.46
N GLY A 73 -7.39 -12.35 -1.04
CA GLY A 73 -6.36 -11.59 -1.72
C GLY A 73 -5.13 -11.27 -0.90
N PHE A 74 -5.05 -11.79 0.32
CA PHE A 74 -3.88 -11.55 1.18
C PHE A 74 -2.72 -12.44 0.77
N LYS A 75 -1.52 -11.92 0.98
CA LYS A 75 -0.28 -12.70 0.91
C LYS A 75 0.22 -12.93 2.32
N ILE A 76 0.71 -14.14 2.56
CA ILE A 76 1.16 -14.52 3.90
C ILE A 76 2.68 -14.53 3.90
N GLY A 77 3.25 -13.91 4.92
CA GLY A 77 4.70 -13.89 5.08
C GLY A 77 5.08 -13.69 6.52
N THR A 78 6.36 -13.65 6.78
CA THR A 78 6.89 -13.55 8.15
C THR A 78 7.67 -12.25 8.29
N PHE A 79 7.35 -11.51 9.36
CA PHE A 79 8.13 -10.35 9.79
C PHE A 79 8.82 -10.73 11.09
N ARG A 80 10.09 -10.37 11.20
CA ARG A 80 10.78 -10.53 12.47
C ARG A 80 10.58 -9.25 13.28
N ILE A 81 9.85 -9.36 14.37
CA ILE A 81 9.50 -8.23 15.22
C ILE A 81 9.87 -8.57 16.64
N ASP A 82 10.68 -7.69 17.28
CA ASP A 82 11.14 -7.90 18.67
C ASP A 82 11.80 -9.26 18.85
N ASP A 83 12.62 -9.64 17.86
CA ASP A 83 13.36 -10.89 17.85
C ASP A 83 12.49 -12.14 17.77
N GLN A 84 11.24 -11.97 17.33
CA GLN A 84 10.33 -13.09 17.13
C GLN A 84 9.82 -13.07 15.68
N ASN A 85 9.68 -14.26 15.12
CA ASN A 85 9.08 -14.39 13.81
C ASN A 85 7.56 -14.37 13.94
N VAL A 86 6.93 -13.37 13.35
CA VAL A 86 5.49 -13.20 13.42
C VAL A 86 4.93 -13.31 12.00
N LYS A 87 3.96 -14.20 11.83
CA LYS A 87 3.33 -14.38 10.55
C LYS A 87 2.26 -13.30 10.35
N TYR A 88 2.28 -12.67 9.18
CA TYR A 88 1.32 -11.63 8.84
C TYR A 88 0.69 -11.91 7.50
N ALA A 89 -0.56 -11.50 7.38
CA ALA A 89 -1.26 -11.44 6.09
C ALA A 89 -1.32 -9.98 5.68
N ILE A 90 -0.90 -9.69 4.46
CA ILE A 90 -0.96 -8.32 3.94
C ILE A 90 -1.66 -8.28 2.59
N LYS A 91 -2.29 -7.16 2.33
CA LYS A 91 -3.02 -6.94 1.08
C LYS A 91 -3.01 -5.46 0.78
N LYS A 92 -2.62 -5.10 -0.45
CA LYS A 92 -2.61 -3.71 -0.84
C LYS A 92 -4.02 -3.13 -0.78
N ARG A 93 -4.15 -1.93 -0.23
CA ARG A 93 -5.46 -1.29 -0.11
C ARG A 93 -5.97 -0.95 -1.50
N PRO A 94 -7.21 -1.33 -1.82
CA PRO A 94 -7.76 -1.02 -3.14
C PRO A 94 -8.11 0.47 -3.23
N ILE A 95 -7.97 1.01 -4.42
CA ILE A 95 -8.44 2.36 -4.72
C ILE A 95 -9.65 2.17 -5.63
N MET A 96 -10.83 2.31 -5.08
CA MET A 96 -12.07 2.03 -5.79
C MET A 96 -12.98 3.24 -5.90
N ARG A 97 -12.89 4.15 -4.95
CA ARG A 97 -13.75 5.33 -4.89
C ARG A 97 -12.91 6.58 -4.88
N VAL A 98 -13.51 7.70 -5.26
CA VAL A 98 -12.79 8.98 -5.24
C VAL A 98 -12.30 9.32 -3.83
N THR A 99 -13.02 8.85 -2.79
CA THR A 99 -12.60 9.08 -1.41
C THR A 99 -11.39 8.27 -1.00
N ASP A 100 -10.98 7.30 -1.80
CA ASP A 100 -9.75 6.53 -1.54
C ASP A 100 -8.51 7.25 -2.07
N LEU A 101 -8.69 8.31 -2.84
CA LEU A 101 -7.57 9.06 -3.41
C LEU A 101 -6.97 9.98 -2.37
N THR A 102 -5.65 10.02 -2.33
CA THR A 102 -4.91 10.89 -1.41
C THR A 102 -3.75 11.53 -2.16
N TYR A 103 -3.17 12.56 -1.56
CA TYR A 103 -1.98 13.17 -2.14
C TYR A 103 -0.81 12.18 -2.23
N GLU A 104 -0.78 11.21 -1.33
CA GLU A 104 0.28 10.20 -1.32
C GLU A 104 0.14 9.19 -2.45
N ASN A 105 -1.08 8.76 -2.77
CA ASN A 105 -1.25 7.68 -3.75
C ASN A 105 -1.60 8.17 -5.16
N ILE A 106 -2.03 9.42 -5.32
CA ILE A 106 -2.53 9.88 -6.61
C ILE A 106 -1.46 9.82 -7.72
N GLY A 107 -0.21 9.99 -7.36
CA GLY A 107 0.89 9.92 -8.34
C GLY A 107 1.30 8.50 -8.70
N HIS A 108 0.68 7.48 -8.09
CA HIS A 108 1.04 6.08 -8.26
C HIS A 108 -0.06 5.25 -8.91
N ILE A 109 -1.08 5.90 -9.45
CA ILE A 109 -2.13 5.21 -10.21
C ILE A 109 -2.06 5.67 -11.67
N THR A 110 -2.62 4.86 -12.55
CA THR A 110 -2.63 5.18 -13.98
C THR A 110 -3.84 6.04 -14.33
N ALA A 111 -3.78 6.70 -15.48
CA ALA A 111 -4.93 7.47 -15.97
C ALA A 111 -6.14 6.55 -16.17
N THR A 112 -5.91 5.33 -16.64
CA THR A 112 -7.00 4.36 -16.80
C THR A 112 -7.67 4.07 -15.46
N LYS A 113 -6.86 3.90 -14.41
CA LYS A 113 -7.39 3.64 -13.08
C LYS A 113 -8.18 4.84 -12.56
N LEU A 114 -7.69 6.04 -12.81
CA LEU A 114 -8.40 7.25 -12.40
C LEU A 114 -9.76 7.32 -13.08
N ILE A 115 -9.82 7.02 -14.38
CA ILE A 115 -11.08 7.03 -15.11
C ILE A 115 -12.05 6.02 -14.52
N GLU A 116 -11.59 4.81 -14.20
CA GLU A 116 -12.45 3.80 -13.56
C GLU A 116 -13.02 4.31 -12.24
N VAL A 117 -12.18 4.95 -11.43
CA VAL A 117 -12.62 5.46 -10.14
C VAL A 117 -13.67 6.55 -10.32
N LEU A 118 -13.45 7.43 -11.28
CA LEU A 118 -14.41 8.50 -11.56
C LEU A 118 -15.75 7.96 -12.05
N GLU A 119 -15.72 6.91 -12.85
CA GLU A 119 -16.95 6.30 -13.36
C GLU A 119 -17.78 5.66 -12.25
N ARG A 120 -17.14 5.21 -11.20
CA ARG A 120 -17.85 4.64 -10.05
C ARG A 120 -18.49 5.69 -9.17
N ASN A 121 -18.15 6.94 -9.42
CA ASN A 121 -18.69 8.05 -8.66
C ASN A 121 -20.01 8.49 -9.29
N PHE A 122 -20.97 7.64 -9.22
CA PHE A 122 -22.29 7.71 -9.83
C PHE A 122 -22.77 9.07 -10.30
N GLY A 123 -23.16 9.08 -11.57
CA GLY A 123 -23.89 10.20 -12.14
C GLY A 123 -23.17 11.50 -12.01
N GLY A 124 -22.06 11.47 -11.38
CA GLY A 124 -21.35 12.70 -11.17
C GLY A 124 -20.26 12.80 -12.19
N GLY A 125 -20.05 13.85 -12.78
CA GLY A 125 -18.85 14.11 -13.53
C GLY A 125 -17.90 14.83 -12.61
N TRP A 126 -16.93 15.47 -13.23
CA TRP A 126 -15.94 16.23 -12.52
C TRP A 126 -16.57 17.25 -11.57
N ASP A 127 -17.63 17.90 -12.02
CA ASP A 127 -18.25 18.99 -11.25
C ASP A 127 -18.92 18.53 -9.98
N SER A 128 -19.22 17.25 -9.86
CA SER A 128 -19.85 16.73 -8.65
C SER A 128 -18.86 16.43 -7.55
N LEU A 129 -17.58 16.48 -7.84
CA LEU A 129 -16.55 16.19 -6.85
C LEU A 129 -16.35 17.36 -5.90
N SER A 130 -15.99 17.06 -4.66
CA SER A 130 -15.63 18.10 -3.73
C SER A 130 -14.34 18.77 -4.17
N GLN A 131 -14.13 19.99 -3.71
CA GLN A 131 -12.91 20.70 -4.08
C GLN A 131 -11.66 19.97 -3.59
N SER A 132 -11.72 19.37 -2.40
CA SER A 132 -10.56 18.64 -1.90
C SER A 132 -10.20 17.46 -2.78
N ILE A 133 -11.18 16.75 -3.33
CA ILE A 133 -10.91 15.63 -4.26
C ILE A 133 -10.32 16.16 -5.56
N LYS A 134 -10.88 17.25 -6.08
CA LYS A 134 -10.35 17.88 -7.31
C LYS A 134 -8.90 18.28 -7.13
N ASP A 135 -8.56 18.85 -5.98
CA ASP A 135 -7.19 19.28 -5.69
C ASP A 135 -6.23 18.09 -5.66
N ILE A 136 -6.66 16.98 -5.06
CA ILE A 136 -5.85 15.77 -5.01
C ILE A 136 -5.57 15.26 -6.42
N ILE A 137 -6.61 15.16 -7.24
CA ILE A 137 -6.47 14.65 -8.60
C ILE A 137 -5.55 15.56 -9.41
N GLU A 138 -5.72 16.86 -9.29
CA GLU A 138 -4.92 17.82 -10.03
C GLU A 138 -3.47 17.84 -9.58
N SER A 139 -3.18 17.39 -8.37
CA SER A 139 -1.81 17.31 -7.89
C SER A 139 -1.04 16.18 -8.58
N GLY A 140 -1.74 15.16 -9.10
CA GLY A 140 -1.10 14.02 -9.73
C GLY A 140 -1.37 13.88 -11.23
N PHE A 141 -2.33 14.61 -11.76
CA PHE A 141 -2.71 14.51 -13.16
C PHE A 141 -2.96 15.87 -13.75
N ASP A 142 -2.64 15.99 -15.02
CA ASP A 142 -2.89 17.20 -15.79
C ASP A 142 -4.30 17.11 -16.36
N ILE A 143 -5.20 17.89 -15.82
CA ILE A 143 -6.60 17.86 -16.24
C ILE A 143 -6.85 18.98 -17.22
N SER A 144 -7.21 18.60 -18.43
CA SER A 144 -7.59 19.57 -19.47
C SER A 144 -9.11 19.67 -19.55
N THR A 145 -9.60 20.85 -19.68
CA THR A 145 -11.03 21.06 -19.87
C THR A 145 -11.31 21.62 -21.25
#